data_166599158d8f6bd0051ef5bdfce751e9
#
_entry.id   166599158d8f6bd0051ef5bdfce751e9
#
_cell.length_a   1.000
_cell.length_b   1.000
_cell.length_c   1.000
_cell.angle_alpha   90.00
_cell.angle_beta   90.00
_cell.angle_gamma   90.00
#
_symmetry.space_group_name_H-M   'P 1'
#
loop_
_entity.id
_entity.type
_entity.pdbx_description
1 polymer ?
#
loop_
_entity_poly.entity_id
_entity_poly.type
_entity_poly.pdbx_seq_one_letter_code
_entity_poly.pdbx_strand_id
1 'polypeptide(L)'
;KVLYNGEVEFVYTDGDGTEHFFKKNENDQKKYSDQSGLSLTLEVGDENITITDKGDNVMTFPLVSETPTEDVPETAKVLIQKIQDAVGNEVTVTAVADAPLKIASVTDGANRVTTLHYTDGRCDRIQTPWQDAENCVRFDYYDFYNEETLYITHEDGRMSKYEYALANGYHLLMSASAIEKHVDQQPDKKL
;
A
#
# COMPACT_ATOMS: atom_id res chain seq x y z
N LYS A 1 8.18 6.48 6.64
CA LYS A 1 9.56 6.27 7.11
C LYS A 1 10.18 7.57 7.59
N VAL A 2 11.26 7.49 8.35
CA VAL A 2 12.06 8.62 8.79
C VAL A 2 13.45 8.50 8.17
N LEU A 3 13.99 9.62 7.71
CA LEU A 3 15.33 9.72 7.15
C LEU A 3 16.20 10.64 8.01
N TYR A 4 17.52 10.41 7.97
CA TYR A 4 18.54 11.31 8.50
C TYR A 4 19.49 11.73 7.37
N ASN A 5 19.53 13.03 7.09
CA ASN A 5 20.47 13.64 6.14
C ASN A 5 21.10 14.91 6.74
N GLY A 6 21.56 14.82 8.00
CA GLY A 6 21.96 15.94 8.83
C GLY A 6 20.84 16.47 9.76
N GLU A 7 19.60 16.25 9.36
CA GLU A 7 18.40 16.53 10.15
C GLU A 7 17.42 15.36 10.01
N VAL A 8 16.51 15.20 10.97
CA VAL A 8 15.45 14.19 10.92
C VAL A 8 14.33 14.68 10.01
N GLU A 9 14.05 13.94 8.96
CA GLU A 9 12.97 14.20 8.01
C GLU A 9 11.99 13.02 7.98
N PHE A 10 10.68 13.31 7.98
CA PHE A 10 9.67 12.30 7.71
C PHE A 10 9.40 12.21 6.21
N VAL A 11 9.18 11.00 5.72
CA VAL A 11 8.81 10.75 4.32
C VAL A 11 7.51 9.96 4.27
N TYR A 12 6.51 10.54 3.66
CA TYR A 12 5.25 9.90 3.31
C TYR A 12 5.29 9.48 1.84
N THR A 13 4.96 8.24 1.56
CA THR A 13 4.77 7.73 0.20
C THR A 13 3.27 7.59 -0.02
N ASP A 14 2.72 8.28 -1.00
CA ASP A 14 1.29 8.23 -1.32
C ASP A 14 0.90 7.02 -2.18
N GLY A 15 -0.37 6.96 -2.62
CA GLY A 15 -0.92 5.81 -3.33
C GLY A 15 -0.38 5.60 -4.74
N ASP A 16 0.24 6.61 -5.35
CA ASP A 16 0.89 6.50 -6.67
C ASP A 16 2.42 6.29 -6.58
N GLY A 17 2.95 6.21 -5.34
CA GLY A 17 4.35 6.00 -5.06
C GLY A 17 5.17 7.27 -4.96
N THR A 18 4.56 8.46 -5.01
CA THR A 18 5.26 9.73 -4.84
C THR A 18 5.69 9.93 -3.39
N GLU A 19 6.94 10.33 -3.18
CA GLU A 19 7.48 10.63 -1.86
C GLU A 19 7.33 12.12 -1.53
N HIS A 20 6.75 12.40 -0.36
CA HIS A 20 6.56 13.73 0.21
C HIS A 20 7.44 13.88 1.44
N PHE A 21 8.29 14.90 1.44
CA PHE A 21 9.27 15.16 2.48
C PHE A 21 8.76 16.21 3.46
N PHE A 22 8.91 15.94 4.75
CA PHE A 22 8.47 16.83 5.83
C PHE A 22 9.67 17.28 6.64
N LYS A 23 9.85 18.60 6.76
CA LYS A 23 10.85 19.22 7.59
C LYS A 23 10.26 19.73 8.89
N LYS A 24 11.05 19.64 9.96
CA LYS A 24 10.70 20.09 11.29
C LYS A 24 10.33 21.57 11.31
N ASN A 25 9.28 21.90 12.03
CA ASN A 25 8.91 23.30 12.28
C ASN A 25 9.84 23.90 13.35
N GLU A 26 10.42 25.07 13.10
CA GLU A 26 11.32 25.74 14.03
C GLU A 26 10.64 26.13 15.35
N ASN A 27 9.34 26.44 15.31
CA ASN A 27 8.57 26.91 16.44
C ASN A 27 7.81 25.80 17.20
N ASP A 28 7.71 24.58 16.63
CA ASP A 28 7.01 23.45 17.23
C ASP A 28 7.75 22.14 16.93
N GLN A 29 8.30 21.57 18.00
CA GLN A 29 9.13 20.37 17.93
C GLN A 29 8.36 19.11 17.50
N LYS A 30 7.02 19.12 17.60
CA LYS A 30 6.15 18.00 17.23
C LYS A 30 5.58 18.12 15.81
N LYS A 31 5.74 19.29 15.17
CA LYS A 31 5.15 19.58 13.84
C LYS A 31 6.21 19.63 12.75
N TYR A 32 5.79 19.13 11.59
CA TYR A 32 6.60 19.07 10.38
C TYR A 32 5.76 19.56 9.20
N SER A 33 6.37 20.34 8.32
CA SER A 33 5.72 20.92 7.15
C SER A 33 6.18 20.23 5.87
N ASP A 34 5.24 19.96 4.99
CA ASP A 34 5.48 19.41 3.66
C ASP A 34 6.31 20.36 2.80
N GLN A 35 7.30 19.80 2.11
CA GLN A 35 8.21 20.54 1.21
C GLN A 35 7.76 20.46 -0.26
N SER A 36 6.77 19.63 -0.59
CA SER A 36 6.29 19.40 -1.96
C SER A 36 5.18 20.36 -2.40
N GLY A 37 4.68 21.21 -1.49
CA GLY A 37 3.67 22.23 -1.79
C GLY A 37 2.23 21.76 -1.72
N LEU A 38 1.96 20.54 -1.26
CA LEU A 38 0.60 20.03 -1.04
C LEU A 38 -0.05 20.61 0.22
N SER A 39 0.74 21.34 1.03
CA SER A 39 0.31 21.91 2.32
C SER A 39 -0.20 20.86 3.31
N LEU A 40 0.47 19.73 3.34
CA LEU A 40 0.26 18.72 4.36
C LEU A 40 0.99 19.14 5.63
N THR A 41 0.39 18.86 6.79
CA THR A 41 1.02 19.03 8.10
C THR A 41 1.16 17.67 8.75
N LEU A 42 2.39 17.32 9.17
CA LEU A 42 2.64 16.12 9.95
C LEU A 42 2.85 16.51 11.42
N GLU A 43 2.20 15.78 12.33
CA GLU A 43 2.37 15.94 13.78
C GLU A 43 2.73 14.61 14.43
N VAL A 44 3.75 14.62 15.27
CA VAL A 44 4.20 13.46 16.06
C VAL A 44 3.54 13.51 17.42
N GLY A 45 2.53 12.68 17.63
CA GLY A 45 1.86 12.49 18.91
C GLY A 45 2.61 11.56 19.85
N ASP A 46 1.99 11.24 20.98
CA ASP A 46 2.59 10.34 21.99
C ASP A 46 2.40 8.84 21.62
N GLU A 47 1.38 8.51 20.83
CA GLU A 47 1.05 7.14 20.42
C GLU A 47 1.06 6.93 18.89
N ASN A 48 0.98 8.01 18.11
CA ASN A 48 0.86 7.95 16.66
C ASN A 48 1.45 9.18 15.97
N ILE A 49 1.56 9.07 14.65
CA ILE A 49 1.90 10.18 13.75
C ILE A 49 0.65 10.47 12.92
N THR A 50 0.30 11.74 12.78
CA THR A 50 -0.81 12.17 11.92
C THR A 50 -0.31 13.05 10.78
N ILE A 51 -0.95 12.93 9.62
CA ILE A 51 -0.80 13.83 8.48
C ILE A 51 -2.17 14.41 8.17
N THR A 52 -2.28 15.73 8.19
CA THR A 52 -3.53 16.48 7.91
C THR A 52 -3.37 17.24 6.59
N ASP A 53 -4.36 17.16 5.72
CA ASP A 53 -4.41 17.91 4.47
C ASP A 53 -5.21 19.23 4.62
N LYS A 54 -5.31 20.00 3.53
CA LYS A 54 -6.09 21.26 3.48
C LYS A 54 -7.60 21.09 3.67
N GLY A 55 -8.11 19.89 3.47
CA GLY A 55 -9.53 19.54 3.61
C GLY A 55 -9.86 19.02 5.00
N ASP A 56 -8.92 19.13 5.96
CA ASP A 56 -9.02 18.56 7.31
C ASP A 56 -9.17 17.02 7.33
N ASN A 57 -8.76 16.35 6.24
CA ASN A 57 -8.64 14.89 6.27
C ASN A 57 -7.37 14.49 7.02
N VAL A 58 -7.48 13.51 7.91
CA VAL A 58 -6.41 13.06 8.78
C VAL A 58 -6.03 11.62 8.45
N MET A 59 -4.77 11.41 8.15
CA MET A 59 -4.14 10.10 8.01
C MET A 59 -3.35 9.78 9.28
N THR A 60 -3.60 8.61 9.87
CA THR A 60 -2.94 8.17 11.12
C THR A 60 -2.03 6.99 10.85
N PHE A 61 -0.80 7.07 11.38
CA PHE A 61 0.22 6.05 11.28
C PHE A 61 0.72 5.67 12.68
N PRO A 62 1.22 4.44 12.91
CA PRO A 62 1.89 4.09 14.14
C PRO A 62 3.17 4.92 14.30
N LEU A 63 3.64 5.07 15.54
CA LEU A 63 4.95 5.65 15.79
C LEU A 63 6.05 4.81 15.13
N VAL A 64 7.05 5.51 14.60
CA VAL A 64 8.30 4.87 14.18
C VAL A 64 9.16 4.76 15.44
N SER A 65 9.43 3.53 15.88
CA SER A 65 10.14 3.24 17.14
C SER A 65 11.65 3.49 17.08
N GLU A 66 12.20 3.60 15.88
CA GLU A 66 13.63 3.78 15.64
C GLU A 66 13.93 5.23 15.27
N THR A 67 15.00 5.78 15.81
CA THR A 67 15.52 7.09 15.39
C THR A 67 16.65 6.85 14.40
N PRO A 68 16.59 7.40 13.18
CA PRO A 68 17.67 7.26 12.22
C PRO A 68 18.92 8.00 12.72
N THR A 69 20.08 7.49 12.37
CA THR A 69 21.40 8.03 12.71
C THR A 69 22.24 8.17 11.44
N GLU A 70 23.43 8.77 11.56
CA GLU A 70 24.38 8.83 10.44
C GLU A 70 24.76 7.43 9.92
N ASP A 71 24.88 6.45 10.81
CA ASP A 71 25.24 5.06 10.46
C ASP A 71 24.04 4.26 9.92
N VAL A 72 22.81 4.59 10.36
CA VAL A 72 21.56 3.97 9.91
C VAL A 72 20.60 5.09 9.50
N PRO A 73 20.76 5.61 8.27
CA PRO A 73 20.10 6.86 7.87
C PRO A 73 18.60 6.71 7.54
N GLU A 74 18.05 5.50 7.55
CA GLU A 74 16.65 5.25 7.20
C GLU A 74 16.01 4.25 8.17
N THR A 75 14.79 4.57 8.65
CA THR A 75 13.99 3.64 9.46
C THR A 75 13.15 2.70 8.59
N ALA A 76 12.61 1.66 9.23
CA ALA A 76 11.57 0.84 8.60
C ALA A 76 10.35 1.69 8.21
N LYS A 77 9.70 1.31 7.10
CA LYS A 77 8.40 1.89 6.71
C LYS A 77 7.31 1.41 7.66
N VAL A 78 6.29 2.24 7.85
CA VAL A 78 5.06 1.87 8.56
C VAL A 78 3.86 2.06 7.65
N LEU A 79 2.85 1.20 7.83
CA LEU A 79 1.61 1.27 7.07
C LEU A 79 0.65 2.25 7.74
N ILE A 80 -0.16 2.95 6.94
CA ILE A 80 -1.29 3.74 7.44
C ILE A 80 -2.27 2.84 8.20
N GLN A 81 -2.79 3.34 9.32
CA GLN A 81 -3.77 2.61 10.15
C GLN A 81 -5.19 3.15 9.98
N LYS A 82 -5.32 4.46 9.72
CA LYS A 82 -6.63 5.10 9.62
C LYS A 82 -6.58 6.32 8.71
N ILE A 83 -7.69 6.53 8.00
CA ILE A 83 -7.98 7.77 7.28
C ILE A 83 -9.33 8.26 7.80
N GLN A 84 -9.41 9.53 8.18
CA GLN A 84 -10.63 10.19 8.64
C GLN A 84 -10.87 11.44 7.82
N ASP A 85 -12.09 11.64 7.33
CA ASP A 85 -12.46 12.88 6.65
C ASP A 85 -12.85 13.98 7.66
N ALA A 86 -13.03 15.20 7.15
CA ALA A 86 -13.40 16.38 7.96
C ALA A 86 -14.76 16.26 8.69
N VAL A 87 -15.63 15.33 8.30
CA VAL A 87 -16.95 15.11 8.92
C VAL A 87 -16.98 13.87 9.83
N GLY A 88 -15.83 13.19 10.00
CA GLY A 88 -15.65 12.10 10.94
C GLY A 88 -15.92 10.70 10.37
N ASN A 89 -16.09 10.54 9.05
CA ASN A 89 -16.11 9.19 8.47
C ASN A 89 -14.70 8.60 8.52
N GLU A 90 -14.60 7.33 8.88
CA GLU A 90 -13.32 6.65 9.04
C GLU A 90 -13.17 5.45 8.12
N VAL A 91 -11.96 5.25 7.62
CA VAL A 91 -11.49 4.03 7.01
C VAL A 91 -10.33 3.51 7.86
N THR A 92 -10.43 2.27 8.31
CA THR A 92 -9.37 1.61 9.11
C THR A 92 -8.66 0.57 8.27
N VAL A 93 -7.34 0.56 8.35
CA VAL A 93 -6.47 -0.41 7.67
C VAL A 93 -5.81 -1.31 8.71
N THR A 94 -5.96 -2.62 8.55
CA THR A 94 -5.32 -3.62 9.41
C THR A 94 -4.20 -4.30 8.62
N ALA A 95 -3.01 -4.37 9.22
CA ALA A 95 -1.87 -5.05 8.64
C ALA A 95 -1.91 -6.56 8.91
N VAL A 96 -1.22 -7.35 8.09
CA VAL A 96 -0.92 -8.75 8.36
C VAL A 96 0.04 -8.84 9.55
N ALA A 97 -0.25 -9.70 10.54
CA ALA A 97 0.48 -9.77 11.82
C ALA A 97 2.00 -9.93 11.64
N ASP A 98 2.42 -10.85 10.77
CA ASP A 98 3.84 -11.15 10.53
C ASP A 98 4.43 -10.41 9.31
N ALA A 99 3.67 -9.48 8.71
CA ALA A 99 4.09 -8.70 7.56
C ALA A 99 3.48 -7.29 7.63
N PRO A 100 4.01 -6.39 8.48
CA PRO A 100 3.38 -5.12 8.86
C PRO A 100 3.22 -4.11 7.72
N LEU A 101 3.81 -4.36 6.55
CA LEU A 101 3.61 -3.56 5.33
C LEU A 101 2.58 -4.15 4.36
N LYS A 102 1.98 -5.32 4.72
CA LYS A 102 0.90 -5.92 3.92
C LYS A 102 -0.45 -5.64 4.58
N ILE A 103 -1.41 -5.21 3.78
CA ILE A 103 -2.78 -4.94 4.25
C ILE A 103 -3.51 -6.27 4.38
N ALA A 104 -4.00 -6.61 5.59
CA ALA A 104 -4.89 -7.75 5.80
C ALA A 104 -6.35 -7.39 5.48
N SER A 105 -6.79 -6.21 5.91
CA SER A 105 -8.15 -5.74 5.67
C SER A 105 -8.27 -4.23 5.67
N VAL A 106 -9.33 -3.76 5.01
CA VAL A 106 -9.77 -2.36 5.02
C VAL A 106 -11.23 -2.35 5.48
N THR A 107 -11.53 -1.60 6.53
CA THR A 107 -12.88 -1.41 7.07
C THR A 107 -13.33 0.01 6.83
N ASP A 108 -14.47 0.20 6.18
CA ASP A 108 -15.03 1.53 5.93
C ASP A 108 -15.93 2.04 7.08
N GLY A 109 -16.39 3.29 6.96
CA GLY A 109 -17.23 3.93 7.97
C GLY A 109 -18.60 3.28 8.20
N ALA A 110 -19.02 2.35 7.36
CA ALA A 110 -20.23 1.53 7.52
C ALA A 110 -19.91 0.13 8.10
N ASN A 111 -18.69 -0.08 8.61
CA ASN A 111 -18.18 -1.36 9.10
C ASN A 111 -18.15 -2.48 8.05
N ARG A 112 -18.05 -2.13 6.78
CA ARG A 112 -17.88 -3.10 5.71
C ARG A 112 -16.39 -3.43 5.56
N VAL A 113 -16.07 -4.72 5.55
CA VAL A 113 -14.68 -5.19 5.56
C VAL A 113 -14.32 -5.76 4.20
N THR A 114 -13.31 -5.19 3.57
CA THR A 114 -12.62 -5.78 2.41
C THR A 114 -11.38 -6.50 2.91
N THR A 115 -11.22 -7.77 2.57
CA THR A 115 -10.10 -8.62 3.02
C THR A 115 -9.15 -8.91 1.87
N LEU A 116 -7.85 -8.86 2.14
CA LEU A 116 -6.79 -9.24 1.21
C LEU A 116 -6.17 -10.55 1.69
N HIS A 117 -6.02 -11.50 0.79
CA HIS A 117 -5.41 -12.81 1.05
C HIS A 117 -4.07 -12.91 0.34
N TYR A 118 -3.15 -13.68 0.92
CA TYR A 118 -1.78 -13.81 0.41
C TYR A 118 -1.36 -15.27 0.38
N THR A 119 -0.73 -15.67 -0.73
CA THR A 119 -0.06 -16.96 -0.90
C THR A 119 1.37 -16.68 -1.36
N ASP A 120 2.36 -17.34 -0.76
CA ASP A 120 3.79 -17.18 -1.06
C ASP A 120 4.25 -15.71 -1.08
N GLY A 121 3.66 -14.90 -0.19
CA GLY A 121 4.03 -13.49 -0.03
C GLY A 121 3.40 -12.53 -1.03
N ARG A 122 2.62 -13.00 -2.02
CA ARG A 122 1.89 -12.21 -3.02
C ARG A 122 0.40 -12.17 -2.70
N CYS A 123 -0.28 -11.05 -2.98
CA CYS A 123 -1.73 -10.99 -2.87
C CYS A 123 -2.36 -11.88 -3.94
N ASP A 124 -3.14 -12.88 -3.52
CA ASP A 124 -3.81 -13.82 -4.42
C ASP A 124 -5.30 -13.51 -4.58
N ARG A 125 -5.89 -12.74 -3.65
CA ARG A 125 -7.32 -12.45 -3.67
C ARG A 125 -7.68 -11.19 -2.89
N ILE A 126 -8.62 -10.42 -3.42
CA ILE A 126 -9.31 -9.33 -2.73
C ILE A 126 -10.78 -9.64 -2.69
N GLN A 127 -11.35 -9.68 -1.49
CA GLN A 127 -12.73 -10.06 -1.22
C GLN A 127 -13.46 -8.91 -0.52
N THR A 128 -14.52 -8.40 -1.13
CA THR A 128 -15.41 -7.39 -0.54
C THR A 128 -16.46 -8.05 0.38
N PRO A 129 -17.20 -7.28 1.23
CA PRO A 129 -18.11 -7.84 2.23
C PRO A 129 -19.26 -8.69 1.68
N TRP A 130 -19.63 -8.53 0.41
CA TRP A 130 -20.71 -9.24 -0.26
C TRP A 130 -20.25 -10.28 -1.25
N GLN A 131 -18.96 -10.57 -1.27
CA GLN A 131 -18.36 -11.58 -2.14
C GLN A 131 -17.99 -12.81 -1.32
N ASP A 132 -18.03 -13.97 -1.96
CA ASP A 132 -17.46 -15.21 -1.44
C ASP A 132 -16.05 -15.46 -2.06
N ALA A 133 -15.42 -16.55 -1.68
CA ALA A 133 -14.09 -16.90 -2.14
C ALA A 133 -14.02 -17.25 -3.64
N GLU A 134 -15.14 -17.54 -4.28
CA GLU A 134 -15.22 -17.93 -5.70
C GLU A 134 -15.52 -16.71 -6.58
N ASN A 135 -16.31 -15.76 -6.06
CA ASN A 135 -16.81 -14.58 -6.78
C ASN A 135 -16.12 -13.28 -6.29
N CYS A 136 -14.81 -13.27 -6.23
CA CYS A 136 -13.99 -12.12 -5.84
C CYS A 136 -12.89 -11.85 -6.86
N VAL A 137 -12.14 -10.77 -6.71
CA VAL A 137 -10.97 -10.51 -7.55
C VAL A 137 -9.84 -11.46 -7.15
N ARG A 138 -9.29 -12.20 -8.11
CA ARG A 138 -8.17 -13.13 -7.91
C ARG A 138 -6.99 -12.77 -8.78
N PHE A 139 -5.80 -13.10 -8.29
CA PHE A 139 -4.53 -12.84 -8.92
C PHE A 139 -3.75 -14.15 -9.03
N ASP A 140 -3.48 -14.60 -10.25
CA ASP A 140 -2.71 -15.80 -10.53
C ASP A 140 -1.37 -15.39 -11.17
N TYR A 141 -0.25 -15.75 -10.53
CA TYR A 141 1.11 -15.40 -10.93
C TYR A 141 1.81 -16.62 -11.52
N TYR A 142 2.44 -16.44 -12.68
CA TYR A 142 3.24 -17.45 -13.35
C TYR A 142 4.62 -16.88 -13.66
N ASP A 143 5.63 -17.43 -12.99
CA ASP A 143 7.02 -17.03 -13.16
C ASP A 143 7.72 -18.02 -14.10
N PHE A 144 8.40 -17.52 -15.11
CA PHE A 144 9.21 -18.33 -16.01
C PHE A 144 10.50 -17.61 -16.40
N TYR A 145 11.64 -18.06 -15.84
CA TYR A 145 12.95 -17.42 -16.00
C TYR A 145 12.92 -15.93 -15.62
N ASN A 146 13.05 -15.04 -16.63
CA ASN A 146 13.04 -13.59 -16.47
C ASN A 146 11.70 -12.95 -16.90
N GLU A 147 10.64 -13.72 -16.92
CA GLU A 147 9.31 -13.27 -17.29
C GLU A 147 8.31 -13.60 -16.19
N GLU A 148 7.37 -12.73 -15.95
CA GLU A 148 6.23 -12.95 -15.07
C GLU A 148 4.95 -12.68 -15.85
N THR A 149 3.99 -13.55 -15.70
CA THR A 149 2.64 -13.34 -16.21
C THR A 149 1.67 -13.28 -15.05
N LEU A 150 0.91 -12.18 -14.96
CA LEU A 150 -0.17 -11.99 -14.00
C LEU A 150 -1.51 -12.08 -14.72
N TYR A 151 -2.38 -12.96 -14.25
CA TYR A 151 -3.79 -12.98 -14.62
C TYR A 151 -4.60 -12.38 -13.47
N ILE A 152 -5.49 -11.45 -13.80
CA ILE A 152 -6.47 -10.90 -12.86
C ILE A 152 -7.84 -11.41 -13.31
N THR A 153 -8.47 -12.24 -12.47
CA THR A 153 -9.85 -12.67 -12.67
C THR A 153 -10.77 -11.75 -11.88
N HIS A 154 -11.66 -11.04 -12.57
CA HIS A 154 -12.64 -10.15 -11.97
C HIS A 154 -13.84 -10.95 -11.44
N GLU A 155 -14.64 -10.34 -10.57
CA GLU A 155 -15.83 -10.96 -9.96
C GLU A 155 -16.87 -11.47 -10.96
N ASP A 156 -16.97 -10.84 -12.14
CA ASP A 156 -17.85 -11.25 -13.23
C ASP A 156 -17.23 -12.32 -14.13
N GLY A 157 -16.03 -12.80 -13.78
CA GLY A 157 -15.28 -13.82 -14.49
C GLY A 157 -14.53 -13.32 -15.72
N ARG A 158 -14.54 -12.01 -16.03
CA ARG A 158 -13.64 -11.44 -17.03
C ARG A 158 -12.20 -11.57 -16.54
N MET A 159 -11.27 -11.68 -17.47
CA MET A 159 -9.86 -11.80 -17.14
C MET A 159 -9.05 -10.71 -17.83
N SER A 160 -8.03 -10.23 -17.14
CA SER A 160 -6.98 -9.39 -17.70
C SER A 160 -5.63 -10.12 -17.57
N LYS A 161 -4.78 -10.01 -18.58
CA LYS A 161 -3.44 -10.59 -18.59
C LYS A 161 -2.41 -9.46 -18.66
N TYR A 162 -1.40 -9.55 -17.84
CA TYR A 162 -0.24 -8.65 -17.83
C TYR A 162 1.02 -9.48 -17.94
N GLU A 163 1.91 -9.13 -18.86
CA GLU A 163 3.20 -9.78 -19.05
C GLU A 163 4.31 -8.82 -18.72
N TYR A 164 5.24 -9.27 -17.88
CA TYR A 164 6.38 -8.49 -17.41
C TYR A 164 7.68 -9.19 -17.77
N ALA A 165 8.70 -8.40 -18.17
CA ALA A 165 10.08 -8.85 -18.21
C ALA A 165 10.78 -8.44 -16.92
N LEU A 166 11.60 -9.33 -16.35
CA LEU A 166 12.43 -9.07 -15.18
C LEU A 166 13.81 -8.62 -15.65
N ALA A 167 14.14 -7.36 -15.45
CA ALA A 167 15.43 -6.80 -15.82
C ALA A 167 16.02 -5.98 -14.66
N ASN A 168 17.23 -6.33 -14.22
CA ASN A 168 17.95 -5.63 -13.15
C ASN A 168 17.15 -5.46 -11.84
N GLY A 169 16.30 -6.44 -11.50
CA GLY A 169 15.44 -6.40 -10.30
C GLY A 169 14.15 -5.58 -10.46
N TYR A 170 13.84 -5.12 -11.67
CA TYR A 170 12.60 -4.40 -11.98
C TYR A 170 11.68 -5.26 -12.84
N HIS A 171 10.37 -5.14 -12.61
CA HIS A 171 9.33 -5.70 -13.46
C HIS A 171 8.93 -4.65 -14.51
N LEU A 172 9.26 -4.92 -15.76
CA LEU A 172 8.92 -4.05 -16.90
C LEU A 172 7.66 -4.59 -17.57
N LEU A 173 6.57 -3.85 -17.54
CA LEU A 173 5.33 -4.22 -18.24
C LEU A 173 5.58 -4.26 -19.76
N MET A 174 5.43 -5.43 -20.35
CA MET A 174 5.62 -5.68 -21.78
C MET A 174 4.32 -5.67 -22.55
N SER A 175 3.25 -6.22 -21.96
CA SER A 175 1.93 -6.25 -22.56
C SER A 175 0.81 -6.25 -21.52
N ALA A 176 -0.35 -5.72 -21.91
CA ALA A 176 -1.60 -5.82 -21.16
C ALA A 176 -2.74 -6.14 -22.13
N SER A 177 -3.55 -7.14 -21.83
CA SER A 177 -4.67 -7.57 -22.68
C SER A 177 -5.88 -8.00 -21.84
N ALA A 178 -7.08 -7.73 -22.36
CA ALA A 178 -8.29 -8.35 -21.86
C ALA A 178 -8.46 -9.73 -22.52
N ILE A 179 -8.85 -10.73 -21.74
CA ILE A 179 -9.13 -12.08 -22.22
C ILE A 179 -10.62 -12.31 -22.03
N GLU A 180 -11.32 -12.58 -23.14
CA GLU A 180 -12.68 -13.08 -23.05
C GLU A 180 -12.66 -14.45 -22.36
N LYS A 181 -13.65 -14.69 -21.47
CA LYS A 181 -13.77 -15.91 -20.69
C LYS A 181 -13.72 -17.16 -21.60
N HIS A 182 -12.55 -17.77 -21.78
CA HIS A 182 -12.47 -19.11 -22.27
C HIS A 182 -12.70 -20.08 -21.11
N VAL A 183 -13.85 -20.71 -21.09
CA VAL A 183 -14.09 -21.95 -20.35
C VAL A 183 -13.07 -22.95 -20.89
N ASP A 184 -12.18 -23.47 -20.03
CA ASP A 184 -11.20 -24.52 -20.30
C ASP A 184 -9.83 -24.17 -20.91
N GLN A 185 -9.13 -23.16 -20.43
CA GLN A 185 -7.67 -23.21 -20.53
C GLN A 185 -7.05 -22.98 -19.15
N GLN A 186 -6.90 -24.09 -18.40
CA GLN A 186 -5.80 -24.15 -17.44
C GLN A 186 -4.51 -23.97 -18.24
N PRO A 187 -3.66 -22.98 -17.94
CA PRO A 187 -2.34 -22.93 -18.53
C PRO A 187 -1.64 -24.23 -18.16
N ASP A 188 -1.08 -24.92 -19.16
CA ASP A 188 -0.33 -26.13 -18.97
C ASP A 188 0.67 -25.94 -17.83
N LYS A 189 0.44 -26.65 -16.71
CA LYS A 189 1.45 -26.85 -15.68
C LYS A 189 2.58 -27.65 -16.35
N LYS A 190 3.55 -26.96 -16.93
CA LYS A 190 4.81 -27.60 -17.25
C LYS A 190 5.62 -27.70 -15.95
N LEU A 191 5.71 -28.96 -15.49
CA LEU A 191 6.60 -29.46 -14.46
C LEU A 191 8.05 -29.08 -14.73
#